data_f920a4eeeca50722d7dfec93b57cb07b
#
_entry.id   f920a4eeeca50722d7dfec93b57cb07b
#
_cell.length_a   1.000
_cell.length_b   1.000
_cell.length_c   1.000
_cell.angle_alpha   90.00
_cell.angle_beta   90.00
_cell.angle_gamma   90.00
#
_symmetry.space_group_name_H-M   'P 1'
#
loop_
_entity.id
_entity.type
_entity.pdbx_description
1 polymer ?
#
loop_
_entity_poly.entity_id
_entity_poly.type
_entity_poly.pdbx_seq_one_letter_code
_entity_poly.pdbx_strand_id
1 'polypeptide(L)'
;MADENGSPVIIVKKVKKGEGHHGGAWKVAYADFVTAMMALFIVLWVLSQDDATKEAVSRYFKDPIGFSAMGKNILPGVSKLNEADGTAEAKRELEKENLKNMGDKILAEMSSNPEFKEMMDQIEIEFIDEGMRIEIIDSADDIFFEIGTAFLKPSAQVLLRKMGDQFARLPNNIIIEGHTDARPFLNKGAAYSNFALSSERANSARQALVSGQLTEEHIEEVRGYADRKLKDKTEPYSVVNRRISIIVKYSK
;
A
#
# COMPACT_ATOMS: atom_id res chain seq x y z
N MET A 1 61.58 -49.46 65.84
CA MET A 1 60.74 -49.02 66.97
C MET A 1 60.03 -47.76 66.53
N ALA A 2 58.76 -47.82 66.60
CA ALA A 2 57.82 -46.78 66.13
C ALA A 2 57.96 -45.49 66.94
N ASP A 3 57.67 -44.36 66.29
CA ASP A 3 57.12 -43.22 66.99
C ASP A 3 55.95 -42.68 66.15
N GLU A 4 54.79 -43.09 66.64
CA GLU A 4 53.47 -42.57 66.23
C GLU A 4 53.29 -41.21 66.91
N ASN A 5 53.09 -40.18 66.11
CA ASN A 5 52.30 -39.06 66.52
C ASN A 5 51.72 -38.33 65.26
N GLY A 6 50.74 -39.02 64.69
CA GLY A 6 49.92 -38.46 63.63
C GLY A 6 48.91 -37.44 64.19
N SER A 7 49.31 -36.21 64.32
CA SER A 7 48.33 -35.10 64.51
C SER A 7 47.67 -34.82 63.20
N PRO A 8 46.31 -34.79 63.14
CA PRO A 8 45.65 -34.50 61.92
C PRO A 8 45.91 -33.02 61.51
N VAL A 9 46.46 -32.85 60.33
CA VAL A 9 46.62 -31.50 59.71
C VAL A 9 45.26 -30.97 59.35
N ILE A 10 44.72 -30.06 60.14
CA ILE A 10 43.47 -29.34 59.80
C ILE A 10 43.83 -28.27 58.80
N ILE A 11 43.52 -28.51 57.53
CA ILE A 11 43.61 -27.49 56.45
C ILE A 11 42.36 -26.60 56.54
N VAL A 12 42.47 -25.45 57.19
CA VAL A 12 41.43 -24.41 57.19
C VAL A 12 41.52 -23.66 55.90
N LYS A 13 40.64 -23.98 54.93
CA LYS A 13 40.48 -23.21 53.70
C LYS A 13 39.78 -21.92 54.05
N LYS A 14 40.50 -20.82 54.19
CA LYS A 14 39.98 -19.50 54.40
C LYS A 14 39.34 -19.05 53.08
N VAL A 15 38.02 -19.24 52.92
CA VAL A 15 37.26 -18.68 51.80
C VAL A 15 37.27 -17.18 52.04
N LYS A 16 38.00 -16.43 51.22
CA LYS A 16 37.84 -14.99 51.13
C LYS A 16 36.43 -14.73 50.59
N LYS A 17 35.50 -14.30 51.44
CA LYS A 17 34.22 -13.77 51.04
C LYS A 17 34.52 -12.54 50.18
N GLY A 18 34.28 -12.67 48.88
CA GLY A 18 34.47 -11.56 47.96
C GLY A 18 33.65 -10.37 48.49
N GLU A 19 34.30 -9.26 48.71
CA GLU A 19 33.63 -8.00 48.96
C GLU A 19 32.73 -7.75 47.75
N GLY A 20 31.42 -7.89 47.96
CA GLY A 20 30.44 -7.54 46.94
C GLY A 20 30.67 -6.09 46.58
N HIS A 21 30.96 -5.85 45.32
CA HIS A 21 31.06 -4.49 44.77
C HIS A 21 29.71 -3.78 44.91
N HIS A 22 29.38 -3.22 46.07
CA HIS A 22 28.23 -2.37 46.32
C HIS A 22 28.40 -0.96 45.69
N GLY A 23 29.53 -0.73 44.96
CA GLY A 23 29.84 0.58 44.36
C GLY A 23 29.00 0.99 43.15
N GLY A 24 28.10 0.10 42.62
CA GLY A 24 27.29 0.40 41.45
C GLY A 24 25.84 0.83 41.73
N ALA A 25 25.30 0.47 42.91
CA ALA A 25 23.88 0.67 43.21
C ALA A 25 23.48 2.17 43.19
N TRP A 26 24.33 3.04 43.68
CA TRP A 26 24.06 4.50 43.64
C TRP A 26 24.05 5.06 42.21
N LYS A 27 24.85 4.49 41.28
CA LYS A 27 24.86 4.90 39.87
C LYS A 27 23.53 4.56 39.20
N VAL A 28 22.96 3.40 39.51
CA VAL A 28 21.66 2.97 39.01
C VAL A 28 20.56 3.90 39.56
N ALA A 29 20.56 4.20 40.86
CA ALA A 29 19.62 5.12 41.47
C ALA A 29 19.77 6.55 40.91
N TYR A 30 20.99 7.00 40.63
CA TYR A 30 21.25 8.29 40.03
C TYR A 30 20.76 8.32 38.56
N ALA A 31 21.00 7.25 37.79
CA ALA A 31 20.50 7.15 36.41
C ALA A 31 18.97 7.16 36.36
N ASP A 32 18.31 6.45 37.28
CA ASP A 32 16.83 6.44 37.36
C ASP A 32 16.29 7.83 37.70
N PHE A 33 16.90 8.52 38.66
CA PHE A 33 16.54 9.88 39.01
C PHE A 33 16.71 10.86 37.85
N VAL A 34 17.83 10.78 37.12
CA VAL A 34 18.09 11.64 35.95
C VAL A 34 17.13 11.34 34.81
N THR A 35 16.82 10.08 34.56
CA THR A 35 15.83 9.71 33.49
C THR A 35 14.42 10.19 33.87
N ALA A 36 14.04 10.08 35.14
CA ALA A 36 12.76 10.60 35.60
C ALA A 36 12.68 12.14 35.47
N MET A 37 13.76 12.86 35.84
CA MET A 37 13.85 14.29 35.62
C MET A 37 13.79 14.68 34.16
N MET A 38 14.47 13.92 33.29
CA MET A 38 14.44 14.14 31.83
C MET A 38 13.01 13.95 31.27
N ALA A 39 12.32 12.90 31.71
CA ALA A 39 10.94 12.65 31.31
C ALA A 39 10.01 13.80 31.75
N LEU A 40 10.15 14.24 33.00
CA LEU A 40 9.39 15.38 33.52
C LEU A 40 9.69 16.66 32.72
N PHE A 41 10.97 16.93 32.45
CA PHE A 41 11.37 18.07 31.64
C PHE A 41 10.73 18.06 30.26
N ILE A 42 10.76 16.91 29.57
CA ILE A 42 10.14 16.76 28.24
C ILE A 42 8.64 17.07 28.31
N VAL A 43 7.94 16.55 29.33
CA VAL A 43 6.50 16.83 29.51
C VAL A 43 6.25 18.31 29.72
N LEU A 44 6.99 18.95 30.62
CA LEU A 44 6.83 20.39 30.89
C LEU A 44 7.22 21.24 29.68
N TRP A 45 8.24 20.83 28.95
CA TRP A 45 8.65 21.50 27.71
C TRP A 45 7.57 21.42 26.63
N VAL A 46 6.95 20.24 26.45
CA VAL A 46 5.82 20.09 25.51
C VAL A 46 4.62 20.94 25.96
N LEU A 47 4.32 20.96 27.25
CA LEU A 47 3.22 21.78 27.78
C LEU A 47 3.45 23.29 27.64
N SER A 48 4.70 23.74 27.57
CA SER A 48 5.06 25.15 27.37
C SER A 48 5.01 25.61 25.91
N GLN A 49 4.85 24.65 24.96
CA GLN A 49 4.74 24.99 23.54
C GLN A 49 3.37 25.60 23.22
N ASP A 50 3.26 26.16 22.01
CA ASP A 50 2.00 26.65 21.47
C ASP A 50 0.98 25.52 21.23
N ASP A 51 -0.29 25.87 21.13
CA ASP A 51 -1.35 24.87 20.99
C ASP A 51 -1.26 24.08 19.67
N ALA A 52 -0.72 24.67 18.61
CA ALA A 52 -0.49 24.00 17.35
C ALA A 52 0.55 22.87 17.48
N THR A 53 1.64 23.11 18.22
CA THR A 53 2.67 22.12 18.50
C THR A 53 2.15 20.99 19.40
N LYS A 54 1.35 21.32 20.42
CA LYS A 54 0.70 20.31 21.29
C LYS A 54 -0.23 19.40 20.50
N GLU A 55 -1.03 19.99 19.61
CA GLU A 55 -1.95 19.24 18.77
C GLU A 55 -1.19 18.32 17.78
N ALA A 56 -0.09 18.79 17.19
CA ALA A 56 0.77 18.01 16.32
C ALA A 56 1.37 16.78 17.04
N VAL A 57 1.90 16.98 18.26
CA VAL A 57 2.42 15.89 19.10
C VAL A 57 1.31 14.90 19.48
N SER A 58 0.13 15.40 19.87
CA SER A 58 -1.02 14.54 20.22
C SER A 58 -1.47 13.68 19.02
N ARG A 59 -1.51 14.26 17.82
CA ARG A 59 -1.86 13.55 16.58
C ARG A 59 -0.84 12.45 16.26
N TYR A 60 0.45 12.71 16.44
CA TYR A 60 1.50 11.71 16.23
C TYR A 60 1.31 10.46 17.10
N PHE A 61 0.90 10.63 18.38
CA PHE A 61 0.64 9.49 19.27
C PHE A 61 -0.70 8.79 19.02
N LYS A 62 -1.67 9.47 18.41
CA LYS A 62 -2.98 8.88 18.07
C LYS A 62 -2.95 8.14 16.73
N ASP A 63 -2.22 8.67 15.75
CA ASP A 63 -2.10 8.11 14.41
C ASP A 63 -0.68 8.40 13.86
N PRO A 64 0.32 7.60 14.24
CA PRO A 64 1.69 7.81 13.83
C PRO A 64 1.89 7.63 12.31
N ILE A 65 1.01 6.90 11.64
CA ILE A 65 1.07 6.64 10.20
C ILE A 65 0.41 7.78 9.42
N GLY A 66 -0.76 8.25 9.86
CA GLY A 66 -1.47 9.39 9.25
C GLY A 66 -0.72 10.72 9.37
N PHE A 67 0.08 10.87 10.42
CA PHE A 67 0.91 12.07 10.62
C PHE A 67 2.01 12.21 9.55
N SER A 68 2.58 11.12 9.08
CA SER A 68 3.59 11.13 8.00
C SER A 68 3.03 11.61 6.67
N ALA A 69 1.76 11.34 6.39
CA ALA A 69 1.10 11.76 5.14
C ALA A 69 0.73 13.27 5.13
N MET A 70 0.55 13.88 6.30
CA MET A 70 0.11 15.28 6.43
C MET A 70 1.26 16.27 6.71
N GLY A 71 2.47 15.78 6.94
CA GLY A 71 3.58 16.49 7.60
C GLY A 71 4.57 17.20 6.71
N LYS A 72 4.16 18.03 5.75
CA LYS A 72 5.16 18.86 5.03
C LYS A 72 5.52 20.20 5.70
N ASN A 73 4.79 20.68 6.73
CA ASN A 73 5.00 22.08 7.19
C ASN A 73 4.79 22.38 8.68
N ILE A 74 4.91 21.43 9.62
CA ILE A 74 4.51 21.72 11.02
C ILE A 74 5.66 22.10 11.95
N LEU A 75 6.93 21.79 11.64
CA LEU A 75 8.09 22.18 12.46
C LEU A 75 9.27 22.65 11.60
N PRO A 76 9.67 23.94 11.65
CA PRO A 76 10.89 24.41 11.01
C PRO A 76 12.11 23.77 11.70
N GLY A 77 12.66 22.72 11.13
CA GLY A 77 13.81 21.97 11.67
C GLY A 77 13.69 20.47 11.57
N VAL A 78 12.49 19.90 11.54
CA VAL A 78 12.27 18.46 11.39
C VAL A 78 12.26 18.05 9.90
N SER A 79 11.96 18.97 8.99
CA SER A 79 12.04 18.73 7.53
C SER A 79 13.44 18.30 7.06
N LYS A 80 14.51 18.71 7.75
CA LYS A 80 15.89 18.30 7.40
C LYS A 80 16.31 16.92 7.91
N LEU A 81 15.61 16.38 8.92
CA LEU A 81 15.89 15.04 9.44
C LEU A 81 15.14 13.95 8.67
N ASN A 82 14.00 14.29 8.06
CA ASN A 82 13.22 13.33 7.25
C ASN A 82 13.70 13.22 5.78
N GLU A 83 14.53 14.17 5.31
CA GLU A 83 15.14 14.07 3.98
C GLU A 83 16.36 13.12 3.94
N ALA A 84 16.91 12.76 5.11
CA ALA A 84 18.15 11.97 5.16
C ALA A 84 17.94 10.46 5.37
N ASP A 85 16.76 9.98 5.81
CA ASP A 85 16.62 8.56 6.18
C ASP A 85 15.21 7.93 5.95
N GLY A 86 14.36 8.55 5.17
CA GLY A 86 13.20 7.88 4.59
C GLY A 86 13.66 7.07 3.39
N THR A 87 14.10 5.83 3.59
CA THR A 87 14.45 4.95 2.48
C THR A 87 13.30 4.94 1.47
N ALA A 88 13.62 4.92 0.18
CA ALA A 88 12.62 4.84 -0.91
C ALA A 88 11.60 3.70 -0.65
N GLU A 89 12.02 2.67 0.08
CA GLU A 89 11.20 1.56 0.55
C GLU A 89 10.11 1.98 1.54
N ALA A 90 10.42 2.81 2.54
CA ALA A 90 9.43 3.26 3.52
C ALA A 90 8.35 4.15 2.88
N LYS A 91 8.73 5.00 1.93
CA LYS A 91 7.76 5.79 1.14
C LYS A 91 6.87 4.90 0.28
N ARG A 92 7.45 3.87 -0.33
CA ARG A 92 6.73 2.91 -1.17
C ARG A 92 5.74 2.06 -0.36
N GLU A 93 6.11 1.61 0.85
CA GLU A 93 5.21 0.86 1.72
C GLU A 93 4.04 1.73 2.21
N LEU A 94 4.29 2.98 2.57
CA LEU A 94 3.23 3.91 2.96
C LEU A 94 2.26 4.18 1.79
N GLU A 95 2.79 4.37 0.59
CA GLU A 95 1.99 4.57 -0.61
C GLU A 95 1.15 3.33 -0.95
N LYS A 96 1.74 2.14 -0.82
CA LYS A 96 1.06 0.87 -0.99
C LYS A 96 -0.11 0.70 -0.01
N GLU A 97 0.10 1.09 1.26
CA GLU A 97 -0.97 1.07 2.26
C GLU A 97 -2.09 2.07 1.91
N ASN A 98 -1.75 3.27 1.43
CA ASN A 98 -2.73 4.25 0.98
C ASN A 98 -3.53 3.75 -0.22
N LEU A 99 -2.89 3.14 -1.20
CA LEU A 99 -3.55 2.53 -2.35
C LEU A 99 -4.42 1.34 -1.93
N LYS A 100 -3.98 0.52 -0.97
CA LYS A 100 -4.78 -0.56 -0.40
C LYS A 100 -6.06 -0.04 0.24
N ASN A 101 -5.93 0.95 1.11
CA ASN A 101 -7.08 1.60 1.77
C ASN A 101 -8.04 2.20 0.74
N MET A 102 -7.53 2.71 -0.38
CA MET A 102 -8.36 3.20 -1.49
C MET A 102 -9.07 2.04 -2.21
N GLY A 103 -8.35 0.96 -2.52
CA GLY A 103 -8.94 -0.24 -3.11
C GLY A 103 -10.07 -0.80 -2.25
N ASP A 104 -9.84 -0.94 -0.95
CA ASP A 104 -10.85 -1.40 0.01
C ASP A 104 -12.09 -0.48 0.06
N LYS A 105 -11.89 0.84 -0.02
CA LYS A 105 -13.00 1.81 -0.11
C LYS A 105 -13.79 1.68 -1.40
N ILE A 106 -13.12 1.50 -2.54
CA ILE A 106 -13.78 1.27 -3.83
C ILE A 106 -14.64 0.02 -3.74
N LEU A 107 -14.08 -1.10 -3.26
CA LEU A 107 -14.81 -2.35 -3.10
C LEU A 107 -16.01 -2.21 -2.14
N ALA A 108 -15.84 -1.52 -1.02
CA ALA A 108 -16.92 -1.30 -0.04
C ALA A 108 -18.04 -0.41 -0.61
N GLU A 109 -17.70 0.67 -1.33
CA GLU A 109 -18.69 1.55 -1.96
C GLU A 109 -19.46 0.82 -3.07
N MET A 110 -18.77 -0.01 -3.84
CA MET A 110 -19.38 -0.79 -4.91
C MET A 110 -20.27 -1.91 -4.35
N SER A 111 -19.83 -2.62 -3.31
CA SER A 111 -20.61 -3.70 -2.67
C SER A 111 -21.89 -3.19 -2.01
N SER A 112 -21.93 -1.93 -1.61
CA SER A 112 -23.12 -1.30 -1.04
C SER A 112 -24.22 -1.00 -2.05
N ASN A 113 -23.88 -1.01 -3.37
CA ASN A 113 -24.85 -0.75 -4.43
C ASN A 113 -25.32 -2.08 -5.07
N PRO A 114 -26.59 -2.41 -4.99
CA PRO A 114 -27.14 -3.64 -5.59
C PRO A 114 -26.86 -3.79 -7.09
N GLU A 115 -26.78 -2.66 -7.82
CA GLU A 115 -26.49 -2.63 -9.27
C GLU A 115 -25.11 -3.18 -9.63
N PHE A 116 -24.14 -3.10 -8.71
CA PHE A 116 -22.78 -3.56 -8.97
C PHE A 116 -22.47 -4.94 -8.37
N LYS A 117 -23.41 -5.53 -7.65
CA LYS A 117 -23.18 -6.79 -6.94
C LYS A 117 -22.70 -7.91 -7.85
N GLU A 118 -23.28 -8.04 -9.06
CA GLU A 118 -22.89 -9.05 -10.03
C GLU A 118 -21.52 -8.78 -10.66
N MET A 119 -21.10 -7.50 -10.67
CA MET A 119 -19.80 -7.09 -11.22
C MET A 119 -18.65 -7.29 -10.22
N MET A 120 -18.96 -7.35 -8.91
CA MET A 120 -17.92 -7.47 -7.86
C MET A 120 -17.09 -8.74 -7.99
N ASP A 121 -17.73 -9.85 -8.36
CA ASP A 121 -17.07 -11.14 -8.53
C ASP A 121 -16.11 -11.14 -9.75
N GLN A 122 -16.19 -10.10 -10.59
CA GLN A 122 -15.37 -9.91 -11.79
C GLN A 122 -14.23 -8.90 -11.59
N ILE A 123 -14.09 -8.34 -10.37
CA ILE A 123 -13.09 -7.34 -10.06
C ILE A 123 -12.07 -7.92 -9.10
N GLU A 124 -10.81 -7.92 -9.53
CA GLU A 124 -9.69 -8.34 -8.70
C GLU A 124 -8.73 -7.17 -8.48
N ILE A 125 -8.20 -7.04 -7.26
CA ILE A 125 -7.20 -6.03 -6.92
C ILE A 125 -5.93 -6.75 -6.49
N GLU A 126 -4.82 -6.43 -7.15
CA GLU A 126 -3.50 -6.94 -6.79
C GLU A 126 -2.46 -5.83 -6.76
N PHE A 127 -1.35 -6.05 -6.03
CA PHE A 127 -0.22 -5.13 -6.00
C PHE A 127 0.91 -5.71 -6.83
N ILE A 128 1.37 -4.92 -7.79
CA ILE A 128 2.46 -5.25 -8.70
C ILE A 128 3.62 -4.26 -8.51
N ASP A 129 4.73 -4.48 -9.20
CA ASP A 129 5.90 -3.58 -9.10
C ASP A 129 5.62 -2.15 -9.54
N GLU A 130 4.69 -1.95 -10.48
CA GLU A 130 4.32 -0.63 -11.00
C GLU A 130 3.31 0.12 -10.11
N GLY A 131 2.52 -0.59 -9.28
CA GLY A 131 1.46 0.01 -8.46
C GLY A 131 0.35 -0.95 -8.08
N MET A 132 -0.83 -0.41 -7.83
CA MET A 132 -2.06 -1.19 -7.61
C MET A 132 -2.75 -1.45 -8.94
N ARG A 133 -2.93 -2.72 -9.28
CA ARG A 133 -3.66 -3.18 -10.47
C ARG A 133 -5.07 -3.59 -10.07
N ILE A 134 -6.04 -3.06 -10.77
CA ILE A 134 -7.45 -3.45 -10.68
C ILE A 134 -7.80 -4.12 -12.00
N GLU A 135 -8.09 -5.41 -11.97
CA GLU A 135 -8.50 -6.18 -13.12
C GLU A 135 -10.02 -6.30 -13.16
N ILE A 136 -10.61 -5.97 -14.28
CA ILE A 136 -12.02 -6.09 -14.59
C ILE A 136 -12.15 -7.17 -15.65
N ILE A 137 -12.61 -8.36 -15.22
CA ILE A 137 -12.72 -9.54 -16.07
C ILE A 137 -14.08 -9.54 -16.77
N ASP A 138 -14.08 -9.66 -18.10
CA ASP A 138 -15.33 -9.75 -18.86
C ASP A 138 -15.83 -11.19 -18.81
N SER A 139 -16.83 -11.46 -17.97
CA SER A 139 -17.38 -12.80 -17.73
C SER A 139 -18.04 -13.42 -18.98
N ALA A 140 -18.47 -14.66 -18.84
CA ALA A 140 -19.21 -15.34 -19.91
C ALA A 140 -20.53 -14.64 -20.29
N ASP A 141 -21.08 -13.85 -19.38
CA ASP A 141 -22.32 -13.09 -19.57
C ASP A 141 -22.08 -11.69 -20.18
N ASP A 142 -20.82 -11.40 -20.56
CA ASP A 142 -20.41 -10.11 -21.16
C ASP A 142 -20.94 -8.90 -20.36
N ILE A 143 -20.71 -8.87 -19.04
CA ILE A 143 -21.31 -7.88 -18.13
C ILE A 143 -20.80 -6.46 -18.41
N PHE A 144 -19.56 -6.32 -18.87
CA PHE A 144 -18.92 -5.00 -19.06
C PHE A 144 -19.07 -4.47 -20.47
N PHE A 145 -18.90 -5.29 -21.50
CA PHE A 145 -18.94 -4.87 -22.90
C PHE A 145 -20.09 -5.55 -23.66
N GLU A 146 -20.54 -4.91 -24.74
CA GLU A 146 -21.36 -5.60 -25.72
C GLU A 146 -20.54 -6.61 -26.50
N ILE A 147 -21.13 -7.76 -26.81
CA ILE A 147 -20.47 -8.90 -27.44
C ILE A 147 -19.68 -8.49 -28.68
N GLY A 148 -18.39 -8.77 -28.70
CA GLY A 148 -17.50 -8.50 -29.83
C GLY A 148 -17.31 -7.03 -30.17
N THR A 149 -17.60 -6.12 -29.23
CA THR A 149 -17.42 -4.69 -29.40
C THR A 149 -16.58 -4.07 -28.27
N ALA A 150 -16.28 -2.79 -28.42
CA ALA A 150 -15.67 -1.95 -27.37
C ALA A 150 -16.69 -1.05 -26.68
N PHE A 151 -17.99 -1.23 -26.91
CA PHE A 151 -19.04 -0.45 -26.26
C PHE A 151 -19.28 -0.97 -24.85
N LEU A 152 -19.09 -0.08 -23.87
CA LEU A 152 -19.39 -0.38 -22.46
C LEU A 152 -20.90 -0.39 -22.24
N LYS A 153 -21.39 -1.35 -21.48
CA LYS A 153 -22.77 -1.36 -21.00
C LYS A 153 -22.99 -0.21 -20.00
N PRO A 154 -24.23 0.30 -19.84
CA PRO A 154 -24.53 1.47 -18.99
C PRO A 154 -24.06 1.30 -17.54
N SER A 155 -24.27 0.12 -16.94
CA SER A 155 -23.80 -0.21 -15.57
C SER A 155 -22.28 -0.17 -15.45
N ALA A 156 -21.55 -0.68 -16.45
CA ALA A 156 -20.10 -0.64 -16.51
C ALA A 156 -19.58 0.81 -16.66
N GLN A 157 -20.27 1.65 -17.44
CA GLN A 157 -19.90 3.07 -17.55
C GLN A 157 -20.06 3.80 -16.21
N VAL A 158 -21.16 3.56 -15.49
CA VAL A 158 -21.40 4.17 -14.16
C VAL A 158 -20.35 3.70 -13.15
N LEU A 159 -20.00 2.42 -13.18
CA LEU A 159 -18.98 1.82 -12.33
C LEU A 159 -17.62 2.50 -12.56
N LEU A 160 -17.14 2.51 -13.81
CA LEU A 160 -15.86 3.11 -14.18
C LEU A 160 -15.80 4.61 -13.85
N ARG A 161 -16.91 5.35 -14.07
CA ARG A 161 -16.99 6.75 -13.67
C ARG A 161 -16.80 6.94 -12.17
N LYS A 162 -17.46 6.12 -11.33
CA LYS A 162 -17.28 6.17 -9.87
C LYS A 162 -15.85 5.82 -9.46
N MET A 163 -15.23 4.84 -10.11
CA MET A 163 -13.81 4.55 -9.89
C MET A 163 -12.92 5.75 -10.25
N GLY A 164 -13.20 6.41 -11.37
CA GLY A 164 -12.52 7.63 -11.77
C GLY A 164 -12.66 8.75 -10.73
N ASP A 165 -13.84 8.93 -10.14
CA ASP A 165 -14.07 9.90 -9.07
C ASP A 165 -13.23 9.63 -7.81
N GLN A 166 -12.95 8.35 -7.50
CA GLN A 166 -12.06 7.99 -6.41
C GLN A 166 -10.59 8.21 -6.79
N PHE A 167 -10.19 7.86 -8.01
CA PHE A 167 -8.81 8.06 -8.49
C PHE A 167 -8.43 9.53 -8.62
N ALA A 168 -9.38 10.41 -8.95
CA ALA A 168 -9.16 11.86 -9.01
C ALA A 168 -8.65 12.47 -7.68
N ARG A 169 -8.80 11.75 -6.56
CA ARG A 169 -8.32 12.18 -5.25
C ARG A 169 -6.85 11.80 -4.99
N LEU A 170 -6.26 11.02 -5.88
CA LEU A 170 -4.89 10.55 -5.78
C LEU A 170 -3.98 11.37 -6.71
N PRO A 171 -2.72 11.60 -6.31
CA PRO A 171 -1.74 12.25 -7.18
C PRO A 171 -1.12 11.30 -8.20
N ASN A 172 -1.58 10.05 -8.25
CA ASN A 172 -0.98 8.95 -8.98
C ASN A 172 -1.41 8.93 -10.45
N ASN A 173 -0.49 8.58 -11.32
CA ASN A 173 -0.79 8.35 -12.73
C ASN A 173 -1.44 6.98 -12.94
N ILE A 174 -2.23 6.89 -14.00
CA ILE A 174 -3.02 5.70 -14.33
C ILE A 174 -2.62 5.19 -15.70
N ILE A 175 -2.45 3.87 -15.79
CA ILE A 175 -2.30 3.14 -17.05
C ILE A 175 -3.52 2.24 -17.23
N ILE A 176 -4.03 2.19 -18.45
CA ILE A 176 -5.17 1.35 -18.79
C ILE A 176 -4.75 0.35 -19.85
N GLU A 177 -4.91 -0.93 -19.57
CA GLU A 177 -4.52 -2.03 -20.46
C GLU A 177 -5.76 -2.83 -20.88
N GLY A 178 -5.88 -3.10 -22.18
CA GLY A 178 -6.89 -3.99 -22.72
C GLY A 178 -6.31 -5.32 -23.17
N HIS A 179 -7.04 -6.39 -22.87
CA HIS A 179 -6.65 -7.77 -23.19
C HIS A 179 -7.82 -8.53 -23.84
N THR A 180 -7.51 -9.46 -24.72
CA THR A 180 -8.48 -10.40 -25.31
C THR A 180 -8.05 -11.84 -25.02
N ASP A 181 -8.96 -12.76 -25.20
CA ASP A 181 -8.61 -14.17 -25.37
C ASP A 181 -7.94 -14.40 -26.74
N ALA A 182 -7.44 -15.61 -26.98
CA ALA A 182 -6.74 -15.96 -28.23
C ALA A 182 -7.67 -16.32 -29.40
N ARG A 183 -9.00 -16.13 -29.26
CA ARG A 183 -9.93 -16.37 -30.37
C ARG A 183 -9.71 -15.35 -31.47
N PRO A 184 -9.56 -15.79 -32.76
CA PRO A 184 -9.44 -14.84 -33.84
C PRO A 184 -10.70 -14.00 -33.98
N PHE A 185 -10.54 -12.71 -34.19
CA PHE A 185 -11.68 -11.82 -34.44
C PHE A 185 -12.12 -11.94 -35.92
N LEU A 186 -13.26 -12.58 -36.17
CA LEU A 186 -13.68 -12.97 -37.51
C LEU A 186 -14.59 -11.97 -38.25
N ASN A 187 -15.08 -10.89 -37.57
CA ASN A 187 -16.27 -10.19 -38.05
C ASN A 187 -16.10 -8.81 -38.68
N LYS A 188 -14.88 -8.23 -38.79
CA LYS A 188 -14.71 -6.85 -39.32
C LYS A 188 -13.63 -6.70 -40.40
N GLY A 189 -13.42 -7.72 -41.23
CA GLY A 189 -12.42 -7.68 -42.31
C GLY A 189 -10.97 -7.78 -41.80
N ALA A 190 -10.01 -7.86 -42.72
CA ALA A 190 -8.58 -8.13 -42.41
C ALA A 190 -7.90 -7.00 -41.55
N ALA A 191 -8.53 -5.84 -41.43
CA ALA A 191 -7.96 -4.69 -40.70
C ALA A 191 -8.34 -4.65 -39.22
N TYR A 192 -9.38 -5.37 -38.76
CA TYR A 192 -9.81 -5.37 -37.37
C TYR A 192 -9.35 -6.64 -36.66
N SER A 193 -8.52 -6.48 -35.67
CA SER A 193 -7.86 -7.58 -34.97
C SER A 193 -8.09 -7.48 -33.45
N ASN A 194 -7.67 -8.50 -32.70
CA ASN A 194 -7.64 -8.46 -31.23
C ASN A 194 -6.83 -7.27 -30.69
N PHE A 195 -5.82 -6.78 -31.44
CA PHE A 195 -5.11 -5.54 -31.06
C PHE A 195 -6.01 -4.31 -31.16
N ALA A 196 -6.78 -4.19 -32.23
CA ALA A 196 -7.73 -3.09 -32.38
C ALA A 196 -8.80 -3.15 -31.28
N LEU A 197 -9.42 -4.33 -31.08
CA LEU A 197 -10.45 -4.52 -30.05
C LEU A 197 -9.92 -4.21 -28.63
N SER A 198 -8.74 -4.73 -28.26
CA SER A 198 -8.16 -4.50 -26.94
C SER A 198 -7.82 -3.02 -26.70
N SER A 199 -7.29 -2.32 -27.71
CA SER A 199 -6.98 -0.90 -27.64
C SER A 199 -8.24 -0.04 -27.55
N GLU A 200 -9.28 -0.35 -28.34
CA GLU A 200 -10.58 0.34 -28.30
C GLU A 200 -11.28 0.13 -26.95
N ARG A 201 -11.26 -1.09 -26.39
CA ARG A 201 -11.82 -1.38 -25.05
C ARG A 201 -11.10 -0.61 -23.96
N ALA A 202 -9.75 -0.58 -24.00
CA ALA A 202 -8.97 0.24 -23.07
C ALA A 202 -9.30 1.74 -23.20
N ASN A 203 -9.49 2.23 -24.41
CA ASN A 203 -9.88 3.63 -24.64
C ASN A 203 -11.33 3.92 -24.19
N SER A 204 -12.26 2.99 -24.35
CA SER A 204 -13.63 3.13 -23.82
C SER A 204 -13.63 3.18 -22.30
N ALA A 205 -12.79 2.35 -21.64
CA ALA A 205 -12.61 2.41 -20.20
C ALA A 205 -12.01 3.76 -19.75
N ARG A 206 -10.99 4.28 -20.47
CA ARG A 206 -10.46 5.62 -20.23
C ARG A 206 -11.55 6.70 -20.30
N GLN A 207 -12.34 6.69 -21.36
CA GLN A 207 -13.43 7.68 -21.53
C GLN A 207 -14.43 7.61 -20.39
N ALA A 208 -14.78 6.41 -19.92
CA ALA A 208 -15.68 6.24 -18.81
C ALA A 208 -15.08 6.75 -17.49
N LEU A 209 -13.80 6.46 -17.20
CA LEU A 209 -13.08 6.97 -16.03
C LEU A 209 -13.04 8.50 -15.99
N VAL A 210 -12.76 9.13 -17.15
CA VAL A 210 -12.63 10.59 -17.28
C VAL A 210 -14.00 11.29 -17.37
N SER A 211 -15.09 10.56 -17.60
CA SER A 211 -16.45 11.15 -17.62
C SER A 211 -16.91 11.69 -16.26
N GLY A 212 -16.19 11.37 -15.15
CA GLY A 212 -16.40 11.89 -13.81
C GLY A 212 -15.43 13.04 -13.48
N GLN A 213 -14.79 12.94 -12.31
CA GLN A 213 -13.87 13.97 -11.79
C GLN A 213 -12.40 13.74 -12.19
N LEU A 214 -12.07 12.56 -12.73
CA LEU A 214 -10.71 12.26 -13.19
C LEU A 214 -10.38 13.08 -14.42
N THR A 215 -9.20 13.71 -14.46
CA THR A 215 -8.74 14.47 -15.62
C THR A 215 -7.83 13.64 -16.53
N GLU A 216 -7.74 14.00 -17.79
CA GLU A 216 -6.86 13.35 -18.78
C GLU A 216 -5.38 13.40 -18.36
N GLU A 217 -4.97 14.38 -17.56
CA GLU A 217 -3.61 14.53 -17.08
C GLU A 217 -3.14 13.38 -16.17
N HIS A 218 -4.09 12.68 -15.51
CA HIS A 218 -3.81 11.49 -14.71
C HIS A 218 -3.57 10.26 -15.58
N ILE A 219 -3.97 10.27 -16.86
CA ILE A 219 -3.81 9.12 -17.74
C ILE A 219 -2.42 9.19 -18.39
N GLU A 220 -1.53 8.29 -17.96
CA GLU A 220 -0.16 8.21 -18.50
C GLU A 220 -0.14 7.43 -19.82
N GLU A 221 -0.83 6.27 -19.88
CA GLU A 221 -0.82 5.41 -21.06
C GLU A 221 -2.14 4.64 -21.23
N VAL A 222 -2.48 4.37 -22.49
CA VAL A 222 -3.52 3.41 -22.87
C VAL A 222 -2.88 2.35 -23.77
N ARG A 223 -2.97 1.08 -23.37
CA ARG A 223 -2.26 -0.05 -24.02
C ARG A 223 -3.26 -1.11 -24.48
N GLY A 224 -3.09 -1.62 -25.68
CA GLY A 224 -3.81 -2.79 -26.18
C GLY A 224 -2.84 -3.95 -26.38
N TYR A 225 -3.04 -5.04 -25.67
CA TYR A 225 -2.15 -6.22 -25.74
C TYR A 225 -2.70 -7.39 -26.54
N ALA A 226 -3.94 -7.33 -27.00
CA ALA A 226 -4.59 -8.48 -27.63
C ALA A 226 -4.48 -9.72 -26.70
N ASP A 227 -4.08 -10.86 -27.28
CA ASP A 227 -3.81 -12.14 -26.63
C ASP A 227 -2.35 -12.32 -26.19
N ARG A 228 -1.51 -11.26 -26.24
CA ARG A 228 -0.08 -11.36 -25.97
C ARG A 228 0.28 -11.49 -24.49
N LYS A 229 -0.61 -11.04 -23.60
CA LYS A 229 -0.47 -11.14 -22.14
C LYS A 229 -1.67 -11.88 -21.56
N LEU A 230 -1.76 -13.18 -21.82
CA LEU A 230 -2.81 -14.02 -21.24
C LEU A 230 -2.64 -14.13 -19.72
N LYS A 231 -3.75 -14.03 -18.96
CA LYS A 231 -3.80 -14.32 -17.52
C LYS A 231 -3.72 -15.83 -17.28
N ASP A 232 -4.52 -16.60 -18.02
CA ASP A 232 -4.43 -18.05 -18.07
C ASP A 232 -3.79 -18.48 -19.39
N LYS A 233 -2.52 -18.93 -19.30
CA LYS A 233 -1.76 -19.43 -20.45
C LYS A 233 -2.09 -20.89 -20.78
N THR A 234 -2.68 -21.62 -19.84
CA THR A 234 -3.05 -23.03 -20.03
C THR A 234 -4.34 -23.15 -20.81
N GLU A 235 -5.23 -22.18 -20.65
CA GLU A 235 -6.49 -22.05 -21.39
C GLU A 235 -6.57 -20.72 -22.15
N PRO A 236 -5.92 -20.60 -23.33
CA PRO A 236 -5.86 -19.33 -24.07
C PRO A 236 -7.22 -18.75 -24.47
N TYR A 237 -8.25 -19.58 -24.55
CA TYR A 237 -9.62 -19.20 -24.90
C TYR A 237 -10.50 -18.91 -23.66
N SER A 238 -9.94 -19.01 -22.47
CA SER A 238 -10.66 -18.73 -21.22
C SER A 238 -11.14 -17.28 -21.16
N VAL A 239 -12.31 -17.10 -20.59
CA VAL A 239 -12.92 -15.76 -20.39
C VAL A 239 -12.08 -14.84 -19.50
N VAL A 240 -11.29 -15.40 -18.57
CA VAL A 240 -10.42 -14.61 -17.68
C VAL A 240 -9.33 -13.85 -18.44
N ASN A 241 -9.08 -14.22 -19.70
CA ASN A 241 -8.14 -13.50 -20.56
C ASN A 241 -8.76 -12.24 -21.17
N ARG A 242 -10.10 -12.14 -21.24
CA ARG A 242 -10.81 -10.92 -21.66
C ARG A 242 -10.96 -10.00 -20.47
N ARG A 243 -10.10 -9.02 -20.35
CA ARG A 243 -10.10 -8.10 -19.20
C ARG A 243 -9.58 -6.73 -19.56
N ILE A 244 -9.94 -5.79 -18.74
CA ILE A 244 -9.31 -4.46 -18.66
C ILE A 244 -8.52 -4.40 -17.36
N SER A 245 -7.27 -3.96 -17.42
CA SER A 245 -6.46 -3.71 -16.23
C SER A 245 -6.25 -2.20 -16.07
N ILE A 246 -6.57 -1.68 -14.89
CA ILE A 246 -6.34 -0.28 -14.51
C ILE A 246 -5.22 -0.30 -13.49
N ILE A 247 -4.10 0.32 -13.80
CA ILE A 247 -2.92 0.36 -12.93
C ILE A 247 -2.78 1.76 -12.38
N VAL A 248 -2.97 1.91 -11.07
CA VAL A 248 -2.67 3.14 -10.33
C VAL A 248 -1.21 3.06 -9.91
N LYS A 249 -0.34 3.84 -10.57
CA LYS A 249 1.11 3.76 -10.41
C LYS A 249 1.56 4.29 -9.06
N TYR A 250 2.67 3.76 -8.55
CA TYR A 250 3.39 4.42 -7.47
C TYR A 250 3.97 5.74 -7.96
N SER A 251 3.98 6.74 -7.07
CA SER A 251 4.63 8.04 -7.33
C SER A 251 6.14 7.84 -7.50
N LYS A 252 6.76 8.56 -8.44
CA LYS A 252 8.22 8.50 -8.66
C LYS A 252 8.99 9.24 -7.59
#